data_c0484e6ec1c404a877792a6396161960
#
_entry.id   c0484e6ec1c404a877792a6396161960
#
_cell.length_a   1.000
_cell.length_b   1.000
_cell.length_c   1.000
_cell.angle_alpha   90.00
_cell.angle_beta   90.00
_cell.angle_gamma   90.00
#
_symmetry.space_group_name_H-M   'P 1'
#
loop_
_entity.id
_entity.type
_entity.pdbx_description
1 polymer ?
#
loop_
_entity_poly.entity_id
_entity_poly.type
_entity_poly.pdbx_seq_one_letter_code
_entity_poly.pdbx_strand_id
1 'polypeptide(L)'
;MKTNKRNSGSNAKFYIVLPTLESLLSACNNCKLRADHAGMEYSNFMKHCKMQTDLRINTYARCAAAFDMDVLLIQLPKGMIESMITTTPHKSLRFSTMEQEDLIVILNRLCKLDSRRFKQHLMQLLHQFGKDSEFPDG
;
A
#
# COMPACT_ATOMS: atom_id res chain seq x y z
N MET A 1 32.29 10.56 -11.02
CA MET A 1 31.62 10.93 -9.81
C MET A 1 30.86 9.77 -9.22
N LYS A 2 31.18 9.51 -8.00
CA LYS A 2 30.60 8.37 -7.30
C LYS A 2 29.12 8.54 -6.98
N THR A 3 28.67 9.78 -6.94
CA THR A 3 27.28 10.07 -6.61
C THR A 3 26.29 9.59 -7.66
N ASN A 4 26.74 9.42 -8.90
CA ASN A 4 25.87 8.97 -9.98
C ASN A 4 25.40 7.54 -9.80
N LYS A 5 26.24 6.68 -9.23
CA LYS A 5 25.86 5.30 -8.98
C LYS A 5 24.79 5.17 -7.91
N ARG A 6 24.83 6.05 -6.91
CA ARG A 6 23.82 6.07 -5.86
C ARG A 6 22.51 6.61 -6.37
N ASN A 7 22.59 7.57 -7.28
CA ASN A 7 21.39 8.21 -7.82
C ASN A 7 20.60 7.30 -8.73
N SER A 8 21.23 6.27 -9.31
CA SER A 8 20.49 5.33 -10.14
C SER A 8 19.42 4.58 -9.36
N GLY A 9 19.64 4.36 -8.04
CA GLY A 9 18.64 3.77 -7.18
C GLY A 9 17.52 4.72 -6.80
N SER A 10 17.72 6.04 -6.96
CA SER A 10 16.72 7.03 -6.59
C SER A 10 15.55 7.09 -7.55
N ASN A 11 15.62 6.36 -8.68
CA ASN A 11 14.50 6.22 -9.61
C ASN A 11 13.42 5.28 -9.10
N ALA A 12 13.69 4.56 -8.04
CA ALA A 12 12.70 3.71 -7.41
C ALA A 12 11.59 4.56 -6.80
N LYS A 13 10.36 4.18 -7.07
CA LYS A 13 9.20 4.90 -6.57
C LYS A 13 8.27 3.97 -5.82
N PHE A 14 7.72 4.50 -4.76
CA PHE A 14 6.78 3.79 -3.92
C PHE A 14 5.53 4.65 -3.75
N TYR A 15 4.38 4.09 -4.10
CA TYR A 15 3.11 4.81 -4.02
C TYR A 15 2.23 4.18 -2.96
N ILE A 16 1.58 5.02 -2.18
CA ILE A 16 0.61 4.59 -1.17
C ILE A 16 -0.73 5.20 -1.51
N VAL A 17 -1.74 4.36 -1.62
CA VAL A 17 -3.12 4.82 -1.78
C VAL A 17 -3.62 5.31 -0.43
N LEU A 18 -4.22 6.49 -0.41
CA LEU A 18 -4.75 7.06 0.84
C LEU A 18 -5.83 6.16 1.44
N PRO A 19 -5.92 6.05 2.78
CA PRO A 19 -5.17 6.82 3.77
C PRO A 19 -3.78 6.25 4.04
N THR A 20 -2.83 7.11 4.42
CA THR A 20 -1.51 6.69 4.88
C THR A 20 -1.56 6.32 6.35
N LEU A 21 -0.52 5.61 6.82
CA LEU A 21 -0.41 5.32 8.24
C LEU A 21 -0.36 6.59 9.08
N GLU A 22 0.31 7.63 8.58
CA GLU A 22 0.39 8.90 9.30
C GLU A 22 -0.98 9.54 9.44
N SER A 23 -1.79 9.51 8.39
CA SER A 23 -3.14 10.07 8.46
C SER A 23 -4.04 9.26 9.39
N LEU A 24 -3.90 7.94 9.41
CA LEU A 24 -4.62 7.08 10.35
C LEU A 24 -4.20 7.37 11.78
N LEU A 25 -2.91 7.57 12.00
CA LEU A 25 -2.38 7.92 13.30
C LEU A 25 -2.95 9.24 13.80
N SER A 26 -3.00 10.24 12.93
CA SER A 26 -3.53 11.57 13.27
C SER A 26 -4.99 11.53 13.66
N ALA A 27 -5.77 10.63 13.09
CA ALA A 27 -7.17 10.48 13.39
C ALA A 27 -7.44 9.56 14.59
N CYS A 28 -6.41 8.96 15.15
CA CYS A 28 -6.55 7.96 16.19
C CYS A 28 -6.76 8.59 17.57
N ASN A 29 -7.74 8.10 18.32
CA ASN A 29 -8.01 8.60 19.67
C ASN A 29 -7.16 7.92 20.73
N ASN A 30 -6.74 6.69 20.48
CA ASN A 30 -5.95 5.90 21.44
C ASN A 30 -4.80 5.22 20.75
N CYS A 31 -3.77 5.99 20.46
CA CYS A 31 -2.60 5.51 19.73
C CYS A 31 -1.81 4.49 20.54
N LYS A 32 -1.83 4.60 21.86
CA LYS A 32 -1.12 3.65 22.70
C LYS A 32 -1.72 2.25 22.59
N LEU A 33 -3.03 2.16 22.55
CA LEU A 33 -3.72 0.88 22.34
C LEU A 33 -3.38 0.30 20.98
N ARG A 34 -3.30 1.15 19.95
CA ARG A 34 -2.93 0.71 18.62
C ARG A 34 -1.50 0.17 18.59
N ALA A 35 -0.59 0.82 19.29
CA ALA A 35 0.78 0.33 19.43
C ALA A 35 0.83 -1.03 20.10
N ASP A 36 0.03 -1.23 21.13
CA ASP A 36 -0.05 -2.53 21.82
C ASP A 36 -0.58 -3.62 20.86
N HIS A 37 -1.57 -3.29 20.05
CA HIS A 37 -2.08 -4.21 19.04
C HIS A 37 -1.03 -4.57 17.99
N ALA A 38 -0.16 -3.64 17.66
CA ALA A 38 0.95 -3.90 16.75
C ALA A 38 2.08 -4.68 17.41
N GLY A 39 2.04 -4.85 18.73
CA GLY A 39 3.11 -5.47 19.47
C GLY A 39 4.38 -4.62 19.49
N MET A 40 4.23 -3.31 19.55
CA MET A 40 5.34 -2.36 19.49
C MET A 40 5.31 -1.41 20.66
N GLU A 41 6.51 -0.94 21.04
CA GLU A 41 6.64 0.18 21.94
C GLU A 41 6.03 1.43 21.29
N TYR A 42 5.38 2.25 22.10
CA TYR A 42 4.64 3.41 21.61
C TYR A 42 5.50 4.36 20.76
N SER A 43 6.70 4.69 21.21
CA SER A 43 7.56 5.61 20.47
C SER A 43 8.00 5.04 19.13
N ASN A 44 8.27 3.74 19.08
CA ASN A 44 8.62 3.06 17.83
C ASN A 44 7.43 3.01 16.88
N PHE A 45 6.25 2.70 17.40
CA PHE A 45 5.04 2.70 16.60
C PHE A 45 4.80 4.06 15.94
N MET A 46 4.95 5.13 16.72
CA MET A 46 4.81 6.49 16.20
C MET A 46 5.78 6.80 15.06
N LYS A 47 7.04 6.42 15.25
CA LYS A 47 8.07 6.63 14.22
C LYS A 47 7.76 5.85 12.96
N HIS A 48 7.33 4.61 13.10
CA HIS A 48 7.00 3.75 11.96
C HIS A 48 5.80 4.29 11.18
N CYS A 49 4.75 4.70 11.87
CA CYS A 49 3.56 5.23 11.21
C CYS A 49 3.85 6.53 10.47
N LYS A 50 4.76 7.34 10.97
CA LYS A 50 5.20 8.57 10.31
C LYS A 50 6.21 8.30 9.20
N MET A 51 6.66 7.07 9.07
CA MET A 51 7.60 6.64 8.03
C MET A 51 8.88 7.48 8.03
N GLN A 52 9.39 7.77 9.22
CA GLN A 52 10.61 8.55 9.38
C GLN A 52 11.86 7.76 9.04
N THR A 53 11.75 6.44 9.04
CA THR A 53 12.83 5.51 8.70
C THR A 53 12.33 4.53 7.65
N ASP A 54 13.24 3.82 7.00
CA ASP A 54 12.86 2.76 6.08
C ASP A 54 12.17 1.65 6.84
N LEU A 55 10.98 1.28 6.39
CA LEU A 55 10.19 0.23 6.99
C LEU A 55 10.34 -1.08 6.22
N ARG A 56 10.46 -2.15 6.97
CA ARG A 56 10.29 -3.48 6.40
C ARG A 56 8.81 -3.71 6.11
N ILE A 57 8.53 -4.52 5.11
CA ILE A 57 7.15 -4.83 4.75
C ILE A 57 6.37 -5.39 5.93
N ASN A 58 6.98 -6.28 6.70
CA ASN A 58 6.34 -6.84 7.88
C ASN A 58 5.99 -5.77 8.91
N THR A 59 6.90 -4.85 9.15
CA THR A 59 6.67 -3.77 10.10
C THR A 59 5.52 -2.88 9.63
N TYR A 60 5.51 -2.54 8.36
CA TYR A 60 4.42 -1.76 7.79
C TYR A 60 3.08 -2.49 7.94
N ALA A 61 3.07 -3.78 7.63
CA ALA A 61 1.85 -4.59 7.74
C ALA A 61 1.34 -4.67 9.17
N ARG A 62 2.24 -4.77 10.15
CA ARG A 62 1.87 -4.80 11.57
C ARG A 62 1.25 -3.47 12.00
N CYS A 63 1.83 -2.37 11.56
CA CYS A 63 1.27 -1.05 11.85
C CYS A 63 -0.11 -0.87 11.21
N ALA A 64 -0.26 -1.31 9.97
CA ALA A 64 -1.54 -1.25 9.28
C ALA A 64 -2.60 -2.11 9.97
N ALA A 65 -2.21 -3.30 10.41
CA ALA A 65 -3.12 -4.20 11.12
C ALA A 65 -3.63 -3.60 12.42
N ALA A 66 -2.82 -2.76 13.08
CA ALA A 66 -3.24 -2.04 14.28
C ALA A 66 -4.39 -1.07 14.00
N PHE A 67 -4.59 -0.68 12.74
CA PHE A 67 -5.70 0.15 12.29
C PHE A 67 -6.74 -0.67 11.51
N ASP A 68 -6.73 -1.98 11.70
CA ASP A 68 -7.67 -2.91 11.05
C ASP A 68 -7.55 -2.92 9.52
N MET A 69 -6.33 -2.77 9.01
CA MET A 69 -6.06 -2.74 7.57
C MET A 69 -5.06 -3.82 7.18
N ASP A 70 -5.32 -4.46 6.07
CA ASP A 70 -4.37 -5.34 5.42
C ASP A 70 -3.60 -4.59 4.35
N VAL A 71 -2.43 -5.10 4.02
CA VAL A 71 -1.56 -4.50 3.00
C VAL A 71 -1.48 -5.41 1.79
N LEU A 72 -1.72 -4.83 0.63
CA LEU A 72 -1.52 -5.50 -0.65
C LEU A 72 -0.40 -4.77 -1.39
N LEU A 73 0.61 -5.52 -1.81
CA LEU A 73 1.72 -4.97 -2.57
C LEU A 73 1.57 -5.37 -4.03
N ILE A 74 1.56 -4.37 -4.91
CA ILE A 74 1.46 -4.59 -6.35
C ILE A 74 2.65 -3.94 -7.02
N GLN A 75 3.33 -4.69 -7.90
CA GLN A 75 4.41 -4.16 -8.71
C GLN A 75 3.92 -3.97 -10.13
N LEU A 76 4.13 -2.79 -10.67
CA LEU A 76 3.69 -2.43 -12.02
C LEU A 76 4.90 -1.97 -12.85
N PRO A 77 4.80 -2.05 -14.17
CA PRO A 77 5.87 -1.53 -15.03
C PRO A 77 6.20 -0.08 -14.70
N LYS A 78 7.48 0.24 -14.76
CA LYS A 78 7.96 1.57 -14.42
C LYS A 78 7.30 2.63 -15.29
N GLY A 79 6.87 3.71 -14.67
CA GLY A 79 6.21 4.81 -15.36
C GLY A 79 4.73 4.61 -15.64
N MET A 80 4.20 3.40 -15.39
CA MET A 80 2.80 3.13 -15.64
C MET A 80 1.89 3.94 -14.75
N ILE A 81 2.20 4.00 -13.46
CA ILE A 81 1.38 4.73 -12.51
C ILE A 81 1.34 6.22 -12.87
N GLU A 82 2.52 6.80 -13.14
CA GLU A 82 2.59 8.22 -13.48
C GLU A 82 1.82 8.58 -14.73
N SER A 83 1.78 7.66 -15.71
CA SER A 83 1.06 7.92 -16.94
C SER A 83 -0.46 7.84 -16.79
N MET A 84 -0.95 7.19 -15.75
CA MET A 84 -2.38 6.94 -15.56
C MET A 84 -3.05 7.86 -14.57
N ILE A 85 -2.30 8.34 -13.57
CA ILE A 85 -2.90 9.21 -12.55
C ILE A 85 -3.08 10.62 -13.10
N THR A 86 -4.19 11.23 -12.73
CA THR A 86 -4.53 12.58 -13.16
C THR A 86 -4.23 13.62 -12.10
N THR A 87 -4.15 13.21 -10.86
CA THR A 87 -3.84 14.10 -9.75
C THR A 87 -2.34 14.11 -9.50
N THR A 88 -1.84 15.23 -9.01
CA THR A 88 -0.43 15.33 -8.64
C THR A 88 -0.23 14.65 -7.29
N PRO A 89 0.59 13.60 -7.22
CA PRO A 89 0.80 12.93 -5.96
C PRO A 89 1.53 13.84 -4.98
N HIS A 90 1.12 13.79 -3.73
CA HIS A 90 1.88 14.45 -2.67
C HIS A 90 3.15 13.66 -2.42
N LYS A 91 4.29 14.30 -2.60
CA LYS A 91 5.59 13.66 -2.42
C LYS A 91 6.10 13.85 -1.00
N SER A 92 6.47 12.75 -0.39
CA SER A 92 7.29 12.78 0.81
C SER A 92 8.71 12.35 0.44
N LEU A 93 9.57 12.22 1.44
CA LEU A 93 10.96 11.82 1.19
C LEU A 93 11.09 10.43 0.56
N ARG A 94 10.17 9.52 0.82
CA ARG A 94 10.34 8.11 0.50
C ARG A 94 9.22 7.51 -0.32
N PHE A 95 8.10 8.20 -0.43
CA PHE A 95 6.96 7.67 -1.14
C PHE A 95 6.09 8.80 -1.67
N SER A 96 5.22 8.44 -2.59
CA SER A 96 4.20 9.33 -3.12
C SER A 96 2.84 8.81 -2.71
N THR A 97 1.88 9.70 -2.49
CA THR A 97 0.51 9.29 -2.20
C THR A 97 -0.33 9.38 -3.45
N MET A 98 -1.39 8.56 -3.51
CA MET A 98 -2.37 8.65 -4.59
C MET A 98 -3.76 8.53 -4.02
N GLU A 99 -4.71 9.10 -4.74
CA GLU A 99 -6.12 9.03 -4.37
C GLU A 99 -6.72 7.69 -4.75
N GLN A 100 -7.83 7.34 -4.10
CA GLN A 100 -8.54 6.10 -4.41
C GLN A 100 -9.06 6.10 -5.84
N GLU A 101 -9.46 7.25 -6.35
CA GLU A 101 -9.91 7.41 -7.74
C GLU A 101 -8.81 7.02 -8.73
N ASP A 102 -7.57 7.40 -8.43
CA ASP A 102 -6.43 7.03 -9.26
C ASP A 102 -6.22 5.53 -9.28
N LEU A 103 -6.40 4.88 -8.14
CA LEU A 103 -6.31 3.43 -8.08
C LEU A 103 -7.37 2.77 -8.96
N ILE A 104 -8.59 3.29 -8.93
CA ILE A 104 -9.67 2.77 -9.76
C ILE A 104 -9.31 2.89 -11.24
N VAL A 105 -8.75 4.02 -11.64
CA VAL A 105 -8.29 4.22 -13.03
C VAL A 105 -7.25 3.17 -13.41
N ILE A 106 -6.26 2.96 -12.55
CA ILE A 106 -5.20 1.97 -12.79
C ILE A 106 -5.78 0.57 -12.93
N LEU A 107 -6.65 0.18 -12.02
CA LEU A 107 -7.26 -1.15 -12.06
C LEU A 107 -8.11 -1.35 -13.31
N ASN A 108 -8.86 -0.34 -13.72
CA ASN A 108 -9.65 -0.40 -14.94
C ASN A 108 -8.75 -0.57 -16.17
N ARG A 109 -7.63 0.14 -16.20
CA ARG A 109 -6.67 0.02 -17.31
C ARG A 109 -6.05 -1.37 -17.35
N LEU A 110 -5.67 -1.90 -16.21
CA LEU A 110 -5.12 -3.24 -16.14
C LEU A 110 -6.09 -4.29 -16.65
N CYS A 111 -7.36 -4.17 -16.30
CA CYS A 111 -8.39 -5.08 -16.78
C CYS A 111 -8.58 -5.00 -18.29
N LYS A 112 -8.35 -3.84 -18.90
CA LYS A 112 -8.49 -3.65 -20.34
C LYS A 112 -7.29 -4.10 -21.14
N LEU A 113 -6.09 -4.05 -20.55
CA LEU A 113 -4.85 -4.36 -21.24
C LEU A 113 -4.74 -5.82 -21.66
N ASP A 114 -5.21 -6.72 -20.83
CA ASP A 114 -5.27 -8.15 -21.15
C ASP A 114 -6.56 -8.69 -20.57
N SER A 115 -7.66 -8.20 -21.14
CA SER A 115 -8.94 -8.24 -20.46
C SER A 115 -9.48 -9.64 -20.22
N ARG A 116 -9.39 -10.53 -21.21
CA ARG A 116 -10.01 -11.85 -21.07
C ARG A 116 -9.27 -12.71 -20.05
N ARG A 117 -7.98 -12.81 -20.21
CA ARG A 117 -7.15 -13.66 -19.35
C ARG A 117 -7.10 -13.16 -17.92
N PHE A 118 -6.91 -11.87 -17.76
CA PHE A 118 -6.85 -11.27 -16.44
C PHE A 118 -8.18 -11.42 -15.71
N LYS A 119 -9.28 -11.14 -16.38
CA LYS A 119 -10.62 -11.28 -15.79
C LYS A 119 -10.91 -12.72 -15.38
N GLN A 120 -10.60 -13.66 -16.26
CA GLN A 120 -10.82 -15.07 -15.94
C GLN A 120 -10.03 -15.50 -14.72
N HIS A 121 -8.76 -15.11 -14.67
CA HIS A 121 -7.91 -15.45 -13.54
C HIS A 121 -8.42 -14.81 -12.25
N LEU A 122 -8.75 -13.53 -12.31
CA LEU A 122 -9.29 -12.81 -11.16
C LEU A 122 -10.60 -13.42 -10.68
N MET A 123 -11.49 -13.74 -11.61
CA MET A 123 -12.77 -14.35 -11.26
C MET A 123 -12.58 -15.72 -10.61
N GLN A 124 -11.63 -16.51 -11.09
CA GLN A 124 -11.30 -17.78 -10.48
C GLN A 124 -10.82 -17.60 -9.04
N LEU A 125 -9.93 -16.64 -8.82
CA LEU A 125 -9.40 -16.38 -7.48
C LEU A 125 -10.51 -15.92 -6.54
N LEU A 126 -11.35 -15.02 -7.00
CA LEU A 126 -12.46 -14.52 -6.18
C LEU A 126 -13.46 -15.62 -5.87
N HIS A 127 -13.77 -16.45 -6.85
CA HIS A 127 -14.67 -17.59 -6.65
C HIS A 127 -14.11 -18.58 -5.63
N GLN A 128 -12.82 -18.89 -5.77
CA GLN A 128 -12.15 -19.80 -4.86
C GLN A 128 -12.11 -19.24 -3.44
N PHE A 129 -11.81 -17.98 -3.30
CA PHE A 129 -11.78 -17.29 -2.01
C PHE A 129 -13.18 -17.30 -1.36
N GLY A 130 -14.21 -16.97 -2.14
CA GLY A 130 -15.57 -16.98 -1.63
C GLY A 130 -16.01 -18.38 -1.19
N LYS A 131 -15.61 -19.40 -1.95
CA LYS A 131 -15.89 -20.76 -1.60
C LYS A 131 -15.22 -21.20 -0.29
N ASP A 132 -13.96 -20.80 -0.13
CA ASP A 132 -13.23 -21.10 1.09
C ASP A 132 -13.85 -20.41 2.31
N SER A 133 -14.36 -19.21 2.13
CA SER A 133 -14.98 -18.47 3.22
C SER A 133 -16.32 -19.05 3.64
N GLU A 134 -16.97 -19.82 2.78
CA GLU A 134 -18.21 -20.49 3.12
C GLU A 134 -18.00 -21.75 3.98
N PHE A 135 -16.87 -22.37 3.85
CA PHE A 135 -16.61 -23.64 4.51
C PHE A 135 -16.56 -23.59 6.03
N PRO A 136 -15.98 -22.57 6.65
CA PRO A 136 -15.87 -22.56 8.10
C PRO A 136 -17.20 -22.55 8.83
N ASP A 137 -18.26 -22.20 8.14
CA ASP A 137 -19.59 -22.12 8.72
C ASP A 137 -20.28 -23.48 8.81
N GLY A 138 -19.74 -24.43 8.14
CA GLY A 138 -20.28 -25.78 8.14
C GLY A 138 -20.18 -26.48 9.46
#